data_7f4ceb9b71e91e1eb4f0c3e1808576e8
#
_entry.id   7f4ceb9b71e91e1eb4f0c3e1808576e8
#
_cell.length_a   1.000
_cell.length_b   1.000
_cell.length_c   1.000
_cell.angle_alpha   90.00
_cell.angle_beta   90.00
_cell.angle_gamma   90.00
#
_symmetry.space_group_name_H-M   'P 1'
#
loop_
_entity.id
_entity.type
_entity.pdbx_description
1 polymer ?
#
loop_
_entity_poly.entity_id
_entity_poly.type
_entity_poly.pdbx_seq_one_letter_code
_entity_poly.pdbx_strand_id
1 'polypeptide(L)'
;TALLPIILYPLCDVTTLAKTLTPYASDTIYLFLGGFLLAAGIQRWGLDKRIALKTMQIVGTSPGAIIAGVMIATGFISMWVSNTATAAMMVPIAIAVMSVVRQNSDSPTITKGERNFGICVLLAVAYGASIGGMGTIIGSPPNGIFVRFVQQTYGVDVSIVQWMKVGMPVVLLLMPLSWLLLTKVLFREQIQKIAGGREWIRTELKNIGKPTRGEISVLI
;
A
#
# COMPACT_ATOMS: atom_id res chain seq x y z
N THR A 1 13.66 -15.37 15.03
CA THR A 1 14.29 -16.30 14.05
C THR A 1 15.36 -15.62 13.22
N ALA A 2 15.13 -14.40 12.67
CA ALA A 2 16.12 -13.70 11.82
C ALA A 2 17.44 -13.33 12.52
N LEU A 3 17.47 -13.27 13.84
CA LEU A 3 18.68 -12.98 14.63
C LEU A 3 19.44 -14.25 15.06
N LEU A 4 18.88 -15.44 14.84
CA LEU A 4 19.56 -16.70 15.20
C LEU A 4 20.92 -16.89 14.53
N PRO A 5 21.15 -16.51 13.25
CA PRO A 5 22.47 -16.64 12.63
C PRO A 5 23.56 -15.88 13.37
N ILE A 6 23.27 -14.77 14.05
CA ILE A 6 24.25 -13.98 14.82
C ILE A 6 24.86 -14.83 15.94
N ILE A 7 24.07 -15.72 16.55
CA ILE A 7 24.52 -16.59 17.63
C ILE A 7 25.05 -17.91 17.08
N LEU A 8 24.31 -18.53 16.15
CA LEU A 8 24.60 -19.90 15.71
C LEU A 8 25.83 -19.98 14.81
N TYR A 9 26.06 -19.02 13.92
CA TYR A 9 27.19 -19.10 12.99
C TYR A 9 28.55 -19.02 13.69
N PRO A 10 28.78 -18.09 14.66
CA PRO A 10 30.00 -18.14 15.44
C PRO A 10 30.12 -19.36 16.35
N LEU A 11 29.02 -19.84 16.96
CA LEU A 11 29.05 -21.03 17.82
C LEU A 11 29.34 -22.32 17.07
N CYS A 12 28.91 -22.40 15.82
CA CYS A 12 29.16 -23.57 14.95
C CYS A 12 30.40 -23.41 14.09
N ASP A 13 31.28 -22.42 14.35
CA ASP A 13 32.49 -22.13 13.60
C ASP A 13 32.28 -21.95 12.08
N VAL A 14 31.06 -21.60 11.65
CA VAL A 14 30.73 -21.33 10.24
C VAL A 14 31.41 -20.04 9.76
N THR A 15 31.41 -18.99 10.63
CA THR A 15 32.08 -17.71 10.35
C THR A 15 32.27 -16.92 11.64
N THR A 16 33.08 -15.86 11.58
CA THR A 16 33.33 -14.98 12.72
C THR A 16 32.12 -14.07 13.01
N LEU A 17 31.96 -13.67 14.27
CA LEU A 17 30.91 -12.75 14.70
C LEU A 17 30.91 -11.46 13.86
N ALA A 18 32.08 -10.88 13.59
CA ALA A 18 32.23 -9.67 12.78
C ALA A 18 31.65 -9.84 11.36
N LYS A 19 31.95 -10.95 10.69
CA LYS A 19 31.42 -11.26 9.36
C LYS A 19 29.92 -11.53 9.39
N THR A 20 29.43 -12.17 10.46
CA THR A 20 27.99 -12.41 10.62
C THR A 20 27.20 -11.11 10.84
N LEU A 21 27.77 -10.13 11.55
CA LEU A 21 27.11 -8.86 11.86
C LEU A 21 27.07 -7.89 10.66
N THR A 22 28.04 -7.97 9.74
CA THR A 22 28.14 -7.05 8.59
C THR A 22 26.82 -6.92 7.78
N PRO A 23 26.09 -8.00 7.42
CA PRO A 23 24.80 -7.88 6.72
C PRO A 23 23.73 -7.17 7.54
N TYR A 24 23.77 -7.26 8.87
CA TYR A 24 22.78 -6.63 9.76
C TYR A 24 23.00 -5.13 9.97
N ALA A 25 24.19 -4.63 9.68
CA ALA A 25 24.56 -3.21 9.77
C ALA A 25 24.67 -2.57 8.38
N SER A 26 23.84 -2.95 7.43
CA SER A 26 23.87 -2.41 6.07
C SER A 26 22.97 -1.18 5.91
N ASP A 27 23.38 -0.26 5.03
CA ASP A 27 22.62 0.95 4.67
C ASP A 27 21.19 0.64 4.28
N THR A 28 20.96 -0.48 3.60
CA THR A 28 19.65 -0.96 3.21
C THR A 28 18.75 -1.21 4.43
N ILE A 29 19.26 -1.79 5.51
CA ILE A 29 18.49 -2.05 6.74
C ILE A 29 18.11 -0.73 7.41
N TYR A 30 19.03 0.24 7.48
CA TYR A 30 18.72 1.56 8.04
C TYR A 30 17.73 2.34 7.18
N LEU A 31 17.81 2.20 5.85
CA LEU A 31 16.82 2.77 4.94
C LEU A 31 15.42 2.22 5.20
N PHE A 32 15.29 0.90 5.37
CA PHE A 32 14.00 0.28 5.72
C PHE A 32 13.54 0.64 7.13
N LEU A 33 14.45 0.74 8.09
CA LEU A 33 14.11 1.20 9.45
C LEU A 33 13.50 2.61 9.40
N GLY A 34 14.11 3.53 8.65
CA GLY A 34 13.57 4.86 8.39
C GLY A 34 12.18 4.81 7.77
N GLY A 35 11.99 3.98 6.73
CA GLY A 35 10.68 3.73 6.11
C GLY A 35 9.63 3.20 7.09
N PHE A 36 10.01 2.28 7.98
CA PHE A 36 9.09 1.76 9.00
C PHE A 36 8.72 2.80 10.06
N LEU A 37 9.64 3.68 10.43
CA LEU A 37 9.36 4.80 11.35
C LEU A 37 8.40 5.80 10.71
N LEU A 38 8.58 6.13 9.43
CA LEU A 38 7.64 6.95 8.66
C LEU A 38 6.27 6.28 8.57
N ALA A 39 6.22 4.99 8.28
CA ALA A 39 4.99 4.21 8.25
C ALA A 39 4.23 4.25 9.58
N ALA A 40 4.95 4.05 10.68
CA ALA A 40 4.39 4.15 12.03
C ALA A 40 3.85 5.58 12.32
N GLY A 41 4.54 6.62 11.85
CA GLY A 41 4.08 7.99 11.91
C GLY A 41 2.80 8.22 11.12
N ILE A 42 2.75 7.80 9.86
CA ILE A 42 1.57 7.89 8.97
C ILE A 42 0.36 7.22 9.64
N GLN A 43 0.54 6.00 10.15
CA GLN A 43 -0.51 5.24 10.83
C GLN A 43 -0.96 5.89 12.14
N ARG A 44 -0.02 6.30 12.99
CA ARG A 44 -0.32 6.90 14.29
C ARG A 44 -1.19 8.16 14.17
N TRP A 45 -0.94 8.97 13.14
CA TRP A 45 -1.66 10.23 12.94
C TRP A 45 -2.85 10.10 11.98
N GLY A 46 -3.13 8.91 11.42
CA GLY A 46 -4.28 8.64 10.54
C GLY A 46 -4.19 9.33 9.17
N LEU A 47 -2.98 9.68 8.73
CA LEU A 47 -2.73 10.30 7.44
C LEU A 47 -3.12 9.36 6.28
N ASP A 48 -2.94 8.06 6.44
CA ASP A 48 -3.38 6.99 5.55
C ASP A 48 -4.88 7.06 5.26
N LYS A 49 -5.70 7.13 6.30
CA LYS A 49 -7.16 7.26 6.19
C LYS A 49 -7.55 8.54 5.44
N ARG A 50 -6.89 9.65 5.73
CA ARG A 50 -7.14 10.93 5.06
C ARG A 50 -6.77 10.87 3.56
N ILE A 51 -5.62 10.30 3.23
CA ILE A 51 -5.18 10.10 1.84
C ILE A 51 -6.21 9.26 1.10
N ALA A 52 -6.61 8.11 1.66
CA ALA A 52 -7.58 7.21 1.06
C ALA A 52 -8.91 7.89 0.77
N LEU A 53 -9.50 8.57 1.76
CA LEU A 53 -10.79 9.25 1.62
C LEU A 53 -10.73 10.42 0.64
N LYS A 54 -9.65 11.22 0.65
CA LYS A 54 -9.46 12.30 -0.33
C LYS A 54 -9.33 11.76 -1.75
N THR A 55 -8.56 10.70 -1.94
CA THR A 55 -8.42 10.06 -3.26
C THR A 55 -9.76 9.56 -3.78
N MET A 56 -10.55 8.87 -2.93
CA MET A 56 -11.91 8.44 -3.31
C MET A 56 -12.84 9.63 -3.62
N GLN A 57 -12.72 10.73 -2.89
CA GLN A 57 -13.51 11.93 -3.15
C GLN A 57 -13.21 12.54 -4.52
N ILE A 58 -11.94 12.53 -4.94
CA ILE A 58 -11.48 13.08 -6.24
C ILE A 58 -11.87 12.17 -7.39
N VAL A 59 -11.62 10.87 -7.25
CA VAL A 59 -11.85 9.88 -8.32
C VAL A 59 -13.34 9.66 -8.57
N GLY A 60 -14.17 9.78 -7.53
CA GLY A 60 -15.64 9.68 -7.63
C GLY A 60 -16.23 8.53 -6.83
N THR A 61 -17.56 8.43 -6.89
CA THR A 61 -18.35 7.53 -6.03
C THR A 61 -19.07 6.41 -6.80
N SER A 62 -18.81 6.25 -8.09
CA SER A 62 -19.24 5.04 -8.81
C SER A 62 -18.45 3.83 -8.31
N PRO A 63 -18.99 2.61 -8.38
CA PRO A 63 -18.29 1.41 -7.90
C PRO A 63 -16.87 1.27 -8.46
N GLY A 64 -16.74 1.42 -9.77
CA GLY A 64 -15.42 1.38 -10.42
C GLY A 64 -14.50 2.52 -9.99
N ALA A 65 -15.04 3.72 -9.76
CA ALA A 65 -14.28 4.87 -9.26
C ALA A 65 -13.78 4.65 -7.83
N ILE A 66 -14.60 4.07 -6.96
CA ILE A 66 -14.17 3.73 -5.59
C ILE A 66 -13.06 2.67 -5.61
N ILE A 67 -13.19 1.63 -6.44
CA ILE A 67 -12.13 0.62 -6.61
C ILE A 67 -10.84 1.29 -7.09
N ALA A 68 -10.91 2.17 -8.09
CA ALA A 68 -9.76 2.94 -8.55
C ALA A 68 -9.16 3.84 -7.45
N GLY A 69 -10.01 4.56 -6.71
CA GLY A 69 -9.59 5.42 -5.61
C GLY A 69 -8.87 4.67 -4.50
N VAL A 70 -9.43 3.53 -4.07
CA VAL A 70 -8.77 2.63 -3.10
C VAL A 70 -7.42 2.15 -3.63
N MET A 71 -7.39 1.69 -4.88
CA MET A 71 -6.19 1.16 -5.51
C MET A 71 -5.08 2.22 -5.64
N ILE A 72 -5.42 3.43 -6.07
CA ILE A 72 -4.48 4.55 -6.20
C ILE A 72 -3.97 4.98 -4.82
N ALA A 73 -4.86 5.15 -3.84
CA ALA A 73 -4.47 5.52 -2.48
C ALA A 73 -3.54 4.49 -1.85
N THR A 74 -3.91 3.21 -1.97
CA THR A 74 -3.09 2.10 -1.48
C THR A 74 -1.73 2.08 -2.16
N GLY A 75 -1.69 2.23 -3.48
CA GLY A 75 -0.45 2.27 -4.25
C GLY A 75 0.44 3.42 -3.84
N PHE A 76 -0.11 4.62 -3.67
CA PHE A 76 0.64 5.79 -3.23
C PHE A 76 1.24 5.62 -1.83
N ILE A 77 0.48 5.10 -0.87
CA ILE A 77 0.97 4.82 0.48
C ILE A 77 2.06 3.74 0.44
N SER A 78 1.85 2.69 -0.35
CA SER A 78 2.78 1.55 -0.47
C SER A 78 4.12 1.89 -1.11
N MET A 79 4.25 3.04 -1.76
CA MET A 79 5.56 3.54 -2.21
C MET A 79 6.49 3.87 -1.04
N TRP A 80 5.94 4.25 0.11
CA TRP A 80 6.68 4.73 1.28
C TRP A 80 6.61 3.78 2.47
N VAL A 81 5.65 2.86 2.44
CA VAL A 81 5.33 1.91 3.50
C VAL A 81 5.33 0.51 2.91
N SER A 82 5.75 -0.50 3.66
CA SER A 82 5.73 -1.88 3.17
C SER A 82 4.32 -2.31 2.72
N ASN A 83 4.24 -3.16 1.70
CA ASN A 83 2.98 -3.64 1.12
C ASN A 83 2.06 -4.24 2.19
N THR A 84 2.62 -5.03 3.12
CA THR A 84 1.86 -5.68 4.20
C THR A 84 1.25 -4.65 5.16
N ALA A 85 2.05 -3.67 5.60
CA ALA A 85 1.56 -2.62 6.49
C ALA A 85 0.50 -1.77 5.79
N THR A 86 0.71 -1.39 4.53
CA THR A 86 -0.27 -0.66 3.72
C THR A 86 -1.56 -1.43 3.55
N ALA A 87 -1.50 -2.72 3.23
CA ALA A 87 -2.68 -3.56 3.12
C ALA A 87 -3.44 -3.64 4.46
N ALA A 88 -2.73 -3.83 5.58
CA ALA A 88 -3.34 -3.86 6.91
C ALA A 88 -4.07 -2.55 7.27
N MET A 89 -3.52 -1.39 6.87
CA MET A 89 -4.16 -0.08 7.05
C MET A 89 -5.39 0.11 6.17
N MET A 90 -5.34 -0.37 4.93
CA MET A 90 -6.38 -0.12 3.94
C MET A 90 -7.56 -1.10 3.99
N VAL A 91 -7.37 -2.32 4.52
CA VAL A 91 -8.44 -3.32 4.68
C VAL A 91 -9.61 -2.81 5.53
N PRO A 92 -9.43 -2.17 6.70
CA PRO A 92 -10.54 -1.58 7.46
C PRO A 92 -11.33 -0.53 6.66
N ILE A 93 -10.66 0.27 5.83
CA ILE A 93 -11.31 1.27 4.95
C ILE A 93 -12.13 0.56 3.85
N ALA A 94 -11.57 -0.49 3.26
CA ALA A 94 -12.27 -1.32 2.29
C ALA A 94 -13.54 -1.96 2.90
N ILE A 95 -13.45 -2.50 4.10
CA ILE A 95 -14.58 -3.07 4.85
C ILE A 95 -15.64 -1.99 5.15
N ALA A 96 -15.23 -0.79 5.56
CA ALA A 96 -16.15 0.32 5.80
C ALA A 96 -16.91 0.72 4.53
N VAL A 97 -16.25 0.77 3.39
CA VAL A 97 -16.90 1.01 2.09
C VAL A 97 -17.92 -0.09 1.75
N MET A 98 -17.56 -1.36 1.99
CA MET A 98 -18.46 -2.50 1.77
C MET A 98 -19.69 -2.45 2.70
N SER A 99 -19.52 -2.02 3.96
CA SER A 99 -20.63 -1.88 4.91
C SER A 99 -21.63 -0.80 4.47
N VAL A 100 -21.17 0.30 3.88
CA VAL A 100 -22.03 1.34 3.31
C VAL A 100 -22.89 0.79 2.15
N VAL A 101 -22.27 0.00 1.27
CA VAL A 101 -23.01 -0.67 0.19
C VAL A 101 -24.08 -1.58 0.76
N ARG A 102 -23.75 -2.36 1.78
CA ARG A 102 -24.67 -3.31 2.40
C ARG A 102 -25.83 -2.62 3.13
N GLN A 103 -25.58 -1.53 3.86
CA GLN A 103 -26.61 -0.77 4.57
C GLN A 103 -27.63 -0.12 3.64
N ASN A 104 -27.21 0.22 2.42
CA ASN A 104 -28.09 0.85 1.42
C ASN A 104 -28.63 -0.14 0.37
N SER A 105 -28.54 -1.44 0.65
CA SER A 105 -29.08 -2.49 -0.22
C SER A 105 -30.50 -2.83 0.19
N ASP A 106 -31.41 -2.87 -0.79
CA ASP A 106 -32.79 -3.28 -0.60
C ASP A 106 -32.95 -4.81 -0.49
N SER A 107 -31.89 -5.58 -0.77
CA SER A 107 -31.94 -7.04 -0.74
C SER A 107 -31.64 -7.60 0.65
N PRO A 108 -32.42 -8.57 1.17
CA PRO A 108 -32.14 -9.22 2.44
C PRO A 108 -30.87 -10.10 2.40
N THR A 109 -30.46 -10.55 1.22
CA THR A 109 -29.28 -11.39 1.00
C THR A 109 -28.22 -10.64 0.20
N ILE A 110 -26.96 -11.06 0.34
CA ILE A 110 -25.86 -10.49 -0.43
C ILE A 110 -26.03 -10.85 -1.90
N THR A 111 -26.18 -9.85 -2.74
CA THR A 111 -26.28 -10.04 -4.19
C THR A 111 -24.92 -10.40 -4.81
N LYS A 112 -24.95 -11.00 -6.01
CA LYS A 112 -23.73 -11.33 -6.76
C LYS A 112 -22.91 -10.06 -7.05
N GLY A 113 -23.59 -8.93 -7.35
CA GLY A 113 -22.93 -7.64 -7.60
C GLY A 113 -22.21 -7.10 -6.36
N GLU A 114 -22.85 -7.17 -5.18
CA GLU A 114 -22.22 -6.75 -3.91
C GLU A 114 -21.01 -7.62 -3.55
N ARG A 115 -21.13 -8.93 -3.74
CA ARG A 115 -20.02 -9.86 -3.52
C ARG A 115 -18.85 -9.55 -4.45
N ASN A 116 -19.11 -9.37 -5.74
CA ASN A 116 -18.10 -9.04 -6.73
C ASN A 116 -17.42 -7.70 -6.42
N PHE A 117 -18.20 -6.69 -6.05
CA PHE A 117 -17.68 -5.39 -5.63
C PHE A 117 -16.74 -5.53 -4.41
N GLY A 118 -17.18 -6.28 -3.38
CA GLY A 118 -16.37 -6.51 -2.18
C GLY A 118 -15.04 -7.21 -2.49
N ILE A 119 -15.07 -8.25 -3.34
CA ILE A 119 -13.85 -8.92 -3.79
C ILE A 119 -12.94 -7.95 -4.56
N CYS A 120 -13.50 -7.14 -5.48
CA CYS A 120 -12.74 -6.14 -6.21
C CYS A 120 -12.07 -5.11 -5.31
N VAL A 121 -12.77 -4.60 -4.29
CA VAL A 121 -12.19 -3.62 -3.36
C VAL A 121 -11.04 -4.22 -2.56
N LEU A 122 -11.17 -5.46 -2.07
CA LEU A 122 -10.10 -6.15 -1.35
C LEU A 122 -8.90 -6.47 -2.26
N LEU A 123 -9.16 -6.92 -3.49
CA LEU A 123 -8.10 -7.15 -4.48
C LEU A 123 -7.45 -5.83 -4.92
N ALA A 124 -8.20 -4.72 -4.99
CA ALA A 124 -7.65 -3.40 -5.26
C ALA A 124 -6.64 -2.96 -4.17
N VAL A 125 -6.91 -3.29 -2.90
CA VAL A 125 -5.93 -3.08 -1.82
C VAL A 125 -4.69 -3.94 -2.04
N ALA A 126 -4.85 -5.24 -2.30
CA ALA A 126 -3.72 -6.16 -2.46
C ALA A 126 -2.84 -5.82 -3.67
N TYR A 127 -3.46 -5.62 -4.85
CA TYR A 127 -2.73 -5.25 -6.06
C TYR A 127 -2.21 -3.81 -6.00
N GLY A 128 -2.99 -2.89 -5.42
CA GLY A 128 -2.55 -1.51 -5.19
C GLY A 128 -1.29 -1.46 -4.35
N ALA A 129 -1.24 -2.22 -3.25
CA ALA A 129 -0.06 -2.30 -2.40
C ALA A 129 1.14 -2.90 -3.14
N SER A 130 0.96 -4.04 -3.82
CA SER A 130 2.04 -4.73 -4.51
C SER A 130 2.60 -3.92 -5.68
N ILE A 131 1.72 -3.34 -6.51
CA ILE A 131 2.13 -2.52 -7.67
C ILE A 131 2.76 -1.22 -7.19
N GLY A 132 2.14 -0.52 -6.23
CA GLY A 132 2.67 0.72 -5.68
C GLY A 132 4.05 0.56 -5.06
N GLY A 133 4.25 -0.53 -4.31
CA GLY A 133 5.54 -0.85 -3.69
C GLY A 133 6.71 -1.01 -4.67
N MET A 134 6.45 -1.25 -5.96
CA MET A 134 7.50 -1.26 -6.99
C MET A 134 7.98 0.15 -7.38
N GLY A 135 7.21 1.19 -7.06
CA GLY A 135 7.49 2.57 -7.47
C GLY A 135 8.74 3.18 -6.85
N THR A 136 9.12 2.73 -5.64
CA THR A 136 10.33 3.22 -4.94
C THR A 136 11.16 2.06 -4.38
N ILE A 137 12.42 2.34 -4.02
CA ILE A 137 13.29 1.34 -3.38
C ILE A 137 12.73 0.93 -2.01
N ILE A 138 12.13 1.88 -1.27
CA ILE A 138 11.66 1.69 0.09
C ILE A 138 10.34 0.89 0.13
N GLY A 139 9.51 0.99 -0.90
CA GLY A 139 8.17 0.41 -0.93
C GLY A 139 8.16 -1.12 -0.77
N SER A 140 9.22 -1.82 -1.14
CA SER A 140 9.30 -3.27 -0.97
C SER A 140 10.73 -3.74 -0.70
N PRO A 141 10.96 -4.66 0.29
CA PRO A 141 12.29 -5.20 0.60
C PRO A 141 13.04 -5.80 -0.59
N PRO A 142 12.41 -6.54 -1.51
CA PRO A 142 13.09 -7.06 -2.71
C PRO A 142 13.76 -5.97 -3.55
N ASN A 143 13.19 -4.76 -3.63
CA ASN A 143 13.76 -3.65 -4.40
C ASN A 143 15.13 -3.23 -3.81
N GLY A 144 15.21 -3.07 -2.49
CA GLY A 144 16.46 -2.74 -1.81
C GLY A 144 17.51 -3.85 -1.91
N ILE A 145 17.09 -5.12 -1.83
CA ILE A 145 17.97 -6.27 -2.02
C ILE A 145 18.54 -6.26 -3.44
N PHE A 146 17.70 -6.02 -4.44
CA PHE A 146 18.14 -5.93 -5.84
C PHE A 146 19.13 -4.79 -6.06
N VAL A 147 18.85 -3.59 -5.56
CA VAL A 147 19.75 -2.44 -5.65
C VAL A 147 21.11 -2.76 -5.04
N ARG A 148 21.13 -3.37 -3.86
CA ARG A 148 22.38 -3.79 -3.21
C ARG A 148 23.11 -4.85 -4.01
N PHE A 149 22.41 -5.81 -4.59
CA PHE A 149 23.00 -6.83 -5.46
C PHE A 149 23.68 -6.17 -6.68
N VAL A 150 23.02 -5.23 -7.33
CA VAL A 150 23.57 -4.48 -8.48
C VAL A 150 24.82 -3.71 -8.07
N GLN A 151 24.80 -3.03 -6.93
CA GLN A 151 25.97 -2.31 -6.40
C GLN A 151 27.14 -3.26 -6.14
N GLN A 152 26.91 -4.39 -5.47
CA GLN A 152 27.96 -5.34 -5.11
C GLN A 152 28.56 -6.07 -6.33
N THR A 153 27.72 -6.38 -7.33
CA THR A 153 28.12 -7.18 -8.49
C THR A 153 28.71 -6.32 -9.61
N TYR A 154 28.12 -5.14 -9.84
CA TYR A 154 28.46 -4.30 -10.99
C TYR A 154 29.09 -2.96 -10.59
N GLY A 155 29.19 -2.63 -9.31
CA GLY A 155 29.74 -1.36 -8.83
C GLY A 155 28.86 -0.15 -9.19
N VAL A 156 27.58 -0.37 -9.50
CA VAL A 156 26.63 0.68 -9.91
C VAL A 156 25.74 1.08 -8.73
N ASP A 157 25.83 2.35 -8.35
CA ASP A 157 24.94 2.93 -7.34
C ASP A 157 23.60 3.33 -7.98
N VAL A 158 22.50 2.76 -7.48
CA VAL A 158 21.14 3.08 -7.92
C VAL A 158 20.47 3.97 -6.88
N SER A 159 20.32 5.25 -7.19
CA SER A 159 19.60 6.20 -6.33
C SER A 159 18.09 5.97 -6.38
N ILE A 160 17.34 6.47 -5.37
CA ILE A 160 15.87 6.42 -5.33
C ILE A 160 15.27 7.02 -6.60
N VAL A 161 15.81 8.15 -7.07
CA VAL A 161 15.32 8.83 -8.28
C VAL A 161 15.56 8.01 -9.54
N GLN A 162 16.72 7.35 -9.64
CA GLN A 162 17.02 6.45 -10.77
C GLN A 162 16.09 5.24 -10.79
N TRP A 163 15.82 4.65 -9.63
CA TRP A 163 14.82 3.60 -9.49
C TRP A 163 13.44 4.05 -9.94
N MET A 164 12.99 5.23 -9.46
CA MET A 164 11.67 5.79 -9.81
C MET A 164 11.51 6.05 -11.31
N LYS A 165 12.57 6.37 -12.04
CA LYS A 165 12.50 6.52 -13.51
C LYS A 165 12.03 5.26 -14.24
N VAL A 166 12.29 4.08 -13.66
CA VAL A 166 11.83 2.79 -14.19
C VAL A 166 10.58 2.31 -13.45
N GLY A 167 10.56 2.39 -12.13
CA GLY A 167 9.46 1.91 -11.30
C GLY A 167 8.15 2.66 -11.53
N MET A 168 8.20 3.99 -11.65
CA MET A 168 6.98 4.80 -11.85
C MET A 168 6.25 4.52 -13.17
N PRO A 169 6.93 4.43 -14.34
CA PRO A 169 6.27 3.99 -15.58
C PRO A 169 5.60 2.62 -15.44
N VAL A 170 6.25 1.66 -14.76
CA VAL A 170 5.68 0.33 -14.52
C VAL A 170 4.42 0.43 -13.65
N VAL A 171 4.45 1.21 -12.56
CA VAL A 171 3.28 1.45 -11.70
C VAL A 171 2.15 2.09 -12.49
N LEU A 172 2.45 3.15 -13.27
CA LEU A 172 1.46 3.89 -14.07
C LEU A 172 0.83 3.02 -15.16
N LEU A 173 1.51 2.00 -15.65
CA LEU A 173 0.99 1.04 -16.63
C LEU A 173 0.20 -0.07 -15.95
N LEU A 174 0.74 -0.69 -14.90
CA LEU A 174 0.13 -1.85 -14.25
C LEU A 174 -1.11 -1.48 -13.42
N MET A 175 -1.15 -0.28 -12.82
CA MET A 175 -2.26 0.15 -11.99
C MET A 175 -3.59 0.23 -12.78
N PRO A 176 -3.68 0.99 -13.90
CA PRO A 176 -4.91 1.02 -14.69
C PRO A 176 -5.20 -0.33 -15.37
N LEU A 177 -4.18 -1.08 -15.78
CA LEU A 177 -4.36 -2.41 -16.36
C LEU A 177 -5.02 -3.37 -15.37
N SER A 178 -4.53 -3.40 -14.12
CA SER A 178 -5.11 -4.22 -13.06
C SER A 178 -6.52 -3.77 -12.70
N TRP A 179 -6.77 -2.47 -12.65
CA TRP A 179 -8.12 -1.93 -12.44
C TRP A 179 -9.08 -2.36 -13.54
N LEU A 180 -8.69 -2.26 -14.81
CA LEU A 180 -9.49 -2.71 -15.96
C LEU A 180 -9.76 -4.21 -15.89
N LEU A 181 -8.72 -5.01 -15.59
CA LEU A 181 -8.85 -6.46 -15.46
C LEU A 181 -9.87 -6.82 -14.37
N LEU A 182 -9.76 -6.24 -13.20
CA LEU A 182 -10.65 -6.50 -12.08
C LEU A 182 -12.09 -6.07 -12.38
N THR A 183 -12.29 -4.86 -12.91
CA THR A 183 -13.63 -4.26 -13.04
C THR A 183 -14.35 -4.63 -14.33
N LYS A 184 -13.64 -4.91 -15.41
CA LYS A 184 -14.23 -5.14 -16.73
C LYS A 184 -14.15 -6.58 -17.22
N VAL A 185 -13.14 -7.35 -16.75
CA VAL A 185 -12.90 -8.72 -17.21
C VAL A 185 -13.35 -9.73 -16.14
N LEU A 186 -12.75 -9.70 -14.95
CA LEU A 186 -12.96 -10.74 -13.94
C LEU A 186 -14.29 -10.57 -13.18
N PHE A 187 -14.62 -9.36 -12.77
CA PHE A 187 -15.80 -9.07 -11.95
C PHE A 187 -16.71 -8.04 -12.63
N ARG A 188 -17.17 -8.39 -13.82
CA ARG A 188 -17.98 -7.50 -14.67
C ARG A 188 -19.33 -7.13 -14.06
N GLU A 189 -19.97 -8.07 -13.35
CA GLU A 189 -21.23 -7.82 -12.66
C GLU A 189 -20.95 -7.17 -11.30
N GLN A 190 -21.06 -5.86 -11.26
CA GLN A 190 -20.96 -5.06 -10.04
C GLN A 190 -22.26 -4.31 -9.78
N ILE A 191 -22.39 -3.73 -8.60
CA ILE A 191 -23.46 -2.81 -8.27
C ILE A 191 -23.45 -1.61 -9.22
N GLN A 192 -24.63 -1.12 -9.61
CA GLN A 192 -24.72 0.02 -10.54
C GLN A 192 -24.43 1.35 -9.86
N LYS A 193 -24.85 1.52 -8.60
CA LYS A 193 -24.67 2.74 -7.81
C LYS A 193 -24.42 2.42 -6.35
N ILE A 194 -23.58 3.21 -5.70
CA ILE A 194 -23.43 3.20 -4.24
C ILE A 194 -24.28 4.36 -3.69
N ALA A 195 -25.50 4.03 -3.24
CA ALA A 195 -26.33 5.00 -2.57
C ALA A 195 -25.61 5.49 -1.29
N GLY A 196 -25.64 6.79 -1.04
CA GLY A 196 -24.97 7.37 0.14
C GLY A 196 -23.45 7.40 0.12
N GLY A 197 -22.77 6.84 -0.88
CA GLY A 197 -21.29 6.75 -0.91
C GLY A 197 -20.61 8.12 -0.84
N ARG A 198 -21.16 9.13 -1.54
CA ARG A 198 -20.60 10.50 -1.49
C ARG A 198 -20.79 11.16 -0.14
N GLU A 199 -21.93 10.97 0.49
CA GLU A 199 -22.24 11.51 1.81
C GLU A 199 -21.38 10.85 2.87
N TRP A 200 -21.21 9.54 2.79
CA TRP A 200 -20.34 8.81 3.68
C TRP A 200 -18.88 9.32 3.61
N ILE A 201 -18.29 9.42 2.42
CA ILE A 201 -16.92 9.95 2.27
C ILE A 201 -16.83 11.37 2.84
N ARG A 202 -17.83 12.22 2.60
CA ARG A 202 -17.85 13.58 3.10
C ARG A 202 -17.97 13.65 4.63
N THR A 203 -18.79 12.77 5.19
CA THR A 203 -18.97 12.66 6.66
C THR A 203 -17.70 12.14 7.31
N GLU A 204 -17.08 11.10 6.76
CA GLU A 204 -15.83 10.58 7.28
C GLU A 204 -14.69 11.61 7.20
N LEU A 205 -14.56 12.36 6.10
CA LEU A 205 -13.60 13.45 5.99
C LEU A 205 -13.87 14.57 6.99
N LYS A 206 -15.15 14.87 7.26
CA LYS A 206 -15.54 15.86 8.27
C LYS A 206 -15.22 15.38 9.70
N ASN A 207 -15.41 14.09 9.98
CA ASN A 207 -15.10 13.46 11.27
C ASN A 207 -13.59 13.48 11.55
N ILE A 208 -12.76 13.28 10.55
CA ILE A 208 -11.30 13.41 10.68
C ILE A 208 -10.89 14.86 10.98
N GLY A 209 -11.69 15.84 10.55
CA GLY A 209 -11.44 17.25 10.80
C GLY A 209 -10.28 17.84 9.98
N LYS A 210 -9.74 18.98 10.46
CA LYS A 210 -8.58 19.63 9.81
C LYS A 210 -7.31 18.81 10.02
N PRO A 211 -6.30 18.93 9.11
CA PRO A 211 -5.01 18.29 9.31
C PRO A 211 -4.40 18.65 10.66
N THR A 212 -3.99 17.64 11.41
CA THR A 212 -3.34 17.84 12.71
C THR A 212 -1.87 18.21 12.52
N ARG A 213 -1.28 18.84 13.56
CA ARG A 213 0.17 19.13 13.55
C ARG A 213 1.01 17.87 13.33
N GLY A 214 0.57 16.73 13.87
CA GLY A 214 1.26 15.45 13.70
C GLY A 214 1.21 14.94 12.26
N GLU A 215 0.07 15.08 11.57
CA GLU A 215 -0.03 14.73 10.14
C GLU A 215 0.92 15.60 9.29
N ILE A 216 1.02 16.88 9.60
CA ILE A 216 1.92 17.82 8.89
C ILE A 216 3.38 17.46 9.17
N SER A 217 3.73 17.13 10.43
CA SER A 217 5.11 16.78 10.82
C SER A 217 5.61 15.47 10.16
N VAL A 218 4.72 14.58 9.76
CA VAL A 218 5.09 13.35 9.04
C VAL A 218 5.34 13.61 7.54
N LEU A 219 4.85 14.76 7.01
CA LEU A 219 5.02 15.15 5.60
C LEU A 219 6.26 16.02 5.36
N ILE A 220 6.89 16.53 6.43
CA ILE A 220 8.09 17.37 6.41
C ILE A 220 9.30 16.53 6.83
#